data_cf431e46109b3243b6031b6931496e1d
#
_entry.id   cf431e46109b3243b6031b6931496e1d
#
_cell.length_a   1.000
_cell.length_b   1.000
_cell.length_c   1.000
_cell.angle_alpha   90.00
_cell.angle_beta   90.00
_cell.angle_gamma   90.00
#
_symmetry.space_group_name_H-M   'P 1'
#
loop_
_entity.id
_entity.type
_entity.pdbx_description
1 polymer ?
#
loop_
_entity_poly.entity_id
_entity_poly.type
_entity_poly.pdbx_seq_one_letter_code
_entity_poly.pdbx_strand_id
1 'polypeptide(L)'
;MTQVSASAAQVAASLSRLSGVGVRVTAVRSHDDSELRSQGSSLLGVALESDYLEAAVDLSIHDEEVRVFINAQQGPAGLVEQLAHAVVDSGQEILGSTPFPPCPGHSHPMTVAASGGRVFWCCPSAPDTAIAILVETADAGQPRSSKWPSDT
;
A
#
# COMPACT_ATOMS: atom_id res chain seq x y z
N MET A 1 -14.19 -1.90 -4.78
CA MET A 1 -13.14 -2.06 -5.83
C MET A 1 -12.67 -0.74 -6.41
N THR A 2 -13.51 0.27 -6.54
CA THR A 2 -13.12 1.61 -7.03
C THR A 2 -12.01 2.24 -6.20
N GLN A 3 -12.07 2.13 -4.88
CA GLN A 3 -11.04 2.67 -3.98
C GLN A 3 -9.69 1.95 -4.15
N VAL A 4 -9.70 0.64 -4.30
CA VAL A 4 -8.48 -0.15 -4.54
C VAL A 4 -7.84 0.24 -5.88
N SER A 5 -8.65 0.37 -6.93
CA SER A 5 -8.17 0.79 -8.25
C SER A 5 -7.56 2.18 -8.23
N ALA A 6 -8.20 3.13 -7.55
CA ALA A 6 -7.70 4.49 -7.40
C ALA A 6 -6.37 4.52 -6.63
N SER A 7 -6.29 3.80 -5.52
CA SER A 7 -5.08 3.70 -4.71
C SER A 7 -3.92 3.03 -5.46
N ALA A 8 -4.20 1.97 -6.20
CA ALA A 8 -3.22 1.27 -7.03
C ALA A 8 -2.67 2.15 -8.14
N ALA A 9 -3.54 2.88 -8.84
CA ALA A 9 -3.14 3.82 -9.87
C ALA A 9 -2.25 4.95 -9.32
N GLN A 10 -2.58 5.44 -8.14
CA GLN A 10 -1.82 6.48 -7.46
C GLN A 10 -0.41 6.02 -7.07
N VAL A 11 -0.27 4.83 -6.50
CA VAL A 11 1.02 4.23 -6.16
C VAL A 11 1.86 3.98 -7.42
N ALA A 12 1.25 3.40 -8.45
CA ALA A 12 1.93 3.13 -9.71
C ALA A 12 2.44 4.42 -10.39
N ALA A 13 1.63 5.46 -10.44
CA ALA A 13 2.01 6.75 -11.00
C ALA A 13 3.16 7.40 -10.22
N SER A 14 3.11 7.35 -8.89
CA SER A 14 4.15 7.88 -8.02
C SER A 14 5.48 7.14 -8.23
N LEU A 15 5.45 5.81 -8.25
CA LEU A 15 6.64 4.99 -8.47
C LEU A 15 7.25 5.20 -9.87
N SER A 16 6.43 5.28 -10.91
CA SER A 16 6.90 5.57 -12.26
C SER A 16 7.63 6.91 -12.33
N ARG A 17 7.07 7.93 -11.67
CA ARG A 17 7.67 9.27 -11.66
C ARG A 17 8.98 9.31 -10.87
N LEU A 18 9.04 8.65 -9.71
CA LEU A 18 10.21 8.70 -8.83
C LEU A 18 11.35 7.81 -9.30
N SER A 19 11.05 6.70 -9.93
CA SER A 19 12.06 5.72 -10.35
C SER A 19 12.47 5.83 -11.82
N GLY A 20 11.63 6.41 -12.66
CA GLY A 20 11.78 6.36 -14.12
C GLY A 20 11.49 4.98 -14.72
N VAL A 21 11.10 4.00 -13.90
CA VAL A 21 10.69 2.66 -14.32
C VAL A 21 9.18 2.65 -14.58
N GLY A 22 8.76 2.05 -15.68
CA GLY A 22 7.33 1.93 -16.00
C GLY A 22 6.62 1.00 -15.03
N VAL A 23 5.70 1.54 -14.24
CA VAL A 23 4.80 0.81 -13.35
C VAL A 23 3.36 1.09 -13.77
N ARG A 24 2.62 0.04 -14.10
CA ARG A 24 1.23 0.15 -14.57
C ARG A 24 0.34 -0.88 -13.90
N VAL A 25 -0.85 -0.47 -13.52
CA VAL A 25 -1.90 -1.38 -13.07
C VAL A 25 -2.56 -2.00 -14.31
N THR A 26 -2.59 -3.32 -14.38
CA THR A 26 -3.19 -4.05 -15.49
C THR A 26 -4.57 -4.61 -15.15
N ALA A 27 -4.81 -5.00 -13.91
CA ALA A 27 -6.12 -5.44 -13.44
C ALA A 27 -6.24 -5.29 -11.92
N VAL A 28 -7.47 -5.13 -11.45
CA VAL A 28 -7.83 -5.19 -10.03
C VAL A 28 -9.02 -6.12 -9.90
N ARG A 29 -8.92 -7.11 -9.02
CA ARG A 29 -9.94 -8.15 -8.83
C ARG A 29 -10.22 -8.34 -7.35
N SER A 30 -11.48 -8.57 -7.00
CA SER A 30 -11.80 -9.14 -5.70
C SER A 30 -11.37 -10.59 -5.69
N HIS A 31 -10.59 -10.99 -4.70
CA HIS A 31 -10.27 -12.38 -4.50
C HIS A 31 -11.39 -13.00 -3.67
N ASP A 32 -12.28 -13.70 -4.33
CA ASP A 32 -13.33 -14.44 -3.66
C ASP A 32 -12.82 -15.86 -3.37
N ASP A 33 -12.37 -16.06 -2.15
CA ASP A 33 -11.93 -17.35 -1.62
C ASP A 33 -13.09 -18.34 -1.40
N SER A 34 -14.26 -18.07 -1.99
CA SER A 34 -15.44 -18.93 -1.78
C SER A 34 -15.19 -20.38 -2.17
N GLU A 35 -14.37 -20.63 -3.19
CA GLU A 35 -13.99 -21.98 -3.60
C GLU A 35 -13.06 -22.67 -2.59
N LEU A 36 -12.08 -21.95 -2.05
CA LEU A 36 -11.18 -22.49 -1.01
C LEU A 36 -11.89 -22.65 0.32
N ARG A 37 -12.82 -21.75 0.65
CA ARG A 37 -13.65 -21.85 1.87
C ARG A 37 -14.59 -23.05 1.83
N SER A 38 -15.18 -23.37 0.67
CA SER A 38 -16.07 -24.52 0.54
C SER A 38 -15.32 -25.86 0.69
N GLN A 39 -14.05 -25.91 0.33
CA GLN A 39 -13.22 -27.10 0.52
C GLN A 39 -12.59 -27.19 1.91
N GLY A 40 -12.23 -26.06 2.51
CA GLY A 40 -11.59 -26.02 3.84
C GLY A 40 -12.57 -26.16 5.01
N SER A 41 -13.76 -25.58 4.92
CA SER A 41 -14.75 -25.64 6.01
C SER A 41 -15.36 -27.04 6.18
N SER A 42 -15.33 -27.85 5.14
CA SER A 42 -15.80 -29.24 5.18
C SER A 42 -14.86 -30.15 5.97
N LEU A 43 -13.58 -29.82 6.08
CA LEU A 43 -12.58 -30.69 6.72
C LEU A 43 -12.33 -30.37 8.19
N LEU A 44 -12.61 -29.16 8.66
CA LEU A 44 -12.23 -28.71 10.00
C LEU A 44 -13.40 -28.30 10.89
N GLY A 45 -14.64 -28.21 10.38
CA GLY A 45 -15.82 -27.84 11.15
C GLY A 45 -15.74 -26.48 11.84
N VAL A 46 -14.79 -25.65 11.45
CA VAL A 46 -14.57 -24.30 11.98
C VAL A 46 -15.02 -23.32 10.93
N ALA A 47 -16.09 -22.58 11.24
CA ALA A 47 -16.42 -21.38 10.48
C ALA A 47 -15.29 -20.36 10.69
N LEU A 48 -14.40 -20.27 9.73
CA LEU A 48 -13.48 -19.15 9.66
C LEU A 48 -14.29 -17.93 9.21
N GLU A 49 -14.85 -17.22 10.18
CA GLU A 49 -15.34 -15.86 9.96
C GLU A 49 -14.12 -14.98 9.68
N SER A 50 -13.65 -15.00 8.44
CA SER A 50 -12.72 -13.98 8.05
C SER A 50 -13.49 -12.87 7.34
N ASP A 51 -13.71 -11.79 8.04
CA ASP A 51 -14.10 -10.50 7.48
C ASP A 51 -13.01 -9.92 6.56
N TYR A 52 -12.20 -10.78 6.00
CA TYR A 52 -11.04 -10.42 5.21
C TYR A 52 -11.43 -10.37 3.73
N LEU A 53 -11.74 -9.17 3.24
CA LEU A 53 -11.89 -8.94 1.82
C LEU A 53 -10.51 -8.73 1.19
N GLU A 54 -9.99 -9.78 0.58
CA GLU A 54 -8.75 -9.71 -0.16
C GLU A 54 -9.01 -9.21 -1.59
N ALA A 55 -8.16 -8.32 -2.05
CA ALA A 55 -8.11 -7.90 -3.45
C ALA A 55 -6.76 -8.30 -4.06
N ALA A 56 -6.79 -8.72 -5.30
CA ALA A 56 -5.60 -8.95 -6.11
C ALA A 56 -5.40 -7.77 -7.06
N VAL A 57 -4.21 -7.21 -7.06
CA VAL A 57 -3.81 -6.14 -7.98
C VAL A 57 -2.72 -6.68 -8.89
N ASP A 58 -3.02 -6.73 -10.18
CA ASP A 58 -2.05 -7.11 -11.20
C ASP A 58 -1.37 -5.85 -11.73
N LEU A 59 -0.05 -5.87 -11.75
CA LEU A 59 0.77 -4.76 -12.22
C LEU A 59 1.82 -5.25 -13.21
N SER A 60 2.24 -4.35 -14.07
CA SER A 60 3.45 -4.53 -14.87
C SER A 60 4.52 -3.59 -14.33
N ILE A 61 5.67 -4.14 -13.95
CA ILE A 61 6.84 -3.40 -13.49
C ILE A 61 7.99 -3.72 -14.44
N HIS A 62 8.48 -2.74 -15.16
CA HIS A 62 9.54 -2.94 -16.16
C HIS A 62 9.22 -4.11 -17.12
N ASP A 63 7.97 -4.14 -17.60
CA ASP A 63 7.41 -5.17 -18.50
C ASP A 63 7.28 -6.59 -17.88
N GLU A 64 7.55 -6.75 -16.60
CA GLU A 64 7.26 -8.00 -15.88
C GLU A 64 5.93 -7.91 -15.13
N GLU A 65 5.14 -8.96 -15.26
CA GLU A 65 3.82 -9.06 -14.61
C GLU A 65 3.98 -9.51 -13.16
N VAL A 66 3.32 -8.79 -12.25
CA VAL A 66 3.34 -9.05 -10.82
C VAL A 66 1.92 -9.01 -10.29
N ARG A 67 1.60 -9.89 -9.37
CA ARG A 67 0.35 -9.86 -8.62
C ARG A 67 0.63 -9.64 -7.15
N VAL A 68 -0.01 -8.65 -6.56
CA VAL A 68 0.03 -8.38 -5.13
C VAL A 68 -1.35 -8.55 -4.51
N PHE A 69 -1.40 -9.01 -3.27
CA PHE A 69 -2.63 -9.21 -2.53
C PHE A 69 -2.70 -8.20 -1.39
N ILE A 70 -3.86 -7.57 -1.23
CA ILE A 70 -4.08 -6.56 -0.20
C ILE A 70 -5.41 -6.77 0.51
N ASN A 71 -5.51 -6.26 1.74
CA ASN A 71 -6.76 -6.18 2.46
C ASN A 71 -7.57 -4.97 1.97
N ALA A 72 -8.65 -5.24 1.24
CA ALA A 72 -9.49 -4.20 0.63
C ALA A 72 -10.38 -3.44 1.62
N GLN A 73 -10.46 -3.88 2.88
CA GLN A 73 -11.29 -3.23 3.91
C GLN A 73 -10.61 -2.03 4.58
N GLN A 74 -9.33 -1.82 4.34
CA GLN A 74 -8.65 -0.67 4.89
C GLN A 74 -9.11 0.64 4.23
N GLY A 75 -9.05 1.73 4.98
CA GLY A 75 -9.30 3.07 4.46
C GLY A 75 -8.26 3.50 3.41
N PRO A 76 -8.48 4.65 2.74
CA PRO A 76 -7.61 5.10 1.64
C PRO A 76 -6.12 5.14 1.97
N ALA A 77 -5.75 5.66 3.14
CA ALA A 77 -4.36 5.72 3.57
C ALA A 77 -3.75 4.33 3.79
N GLY A 78 -4.49 3.43 4.43
CA GLY A 78 -4.04 2.06 4.66
C GLY A 78 -3.89 1.25 3.37
N LEU A 79 -4.77 1.44 2.40
CA LEU A 79 -4.67 0.82 1.08
C LEU A 79 -3.42 1.28 0.33
N VAL A 80 -3.15 2.57 0.32
CA VAL A 80 -1.96 3.14 -0.34
C VAL A 80 -0.69 2.65 0.33
N GLU A 81 -0.64 2.63 1.65
CA GLU A 81 0.51 2.11 2.40
C GLU A 81 0.79 0.64 2.08
N GLN A 82 -0.22 -0.23 2.17
CA GLN A 82 -0.09 -1.64 1.81
C GLN A 82 0.40 -1.85 0.38
N LEU A 83 -0.24 -1.16 -0.57
CA LEU A 83 0.12 -1.25 -1.99
C LEU A 83 1.56 -0.78 -2.23
N ALA A 84 1.95 0.33 -1.63
CA ALA A 84 3.29 0.86 -1.77
C ALA A 84 4.35 -0.14 -1.27
N HIS A 85 4.15 -0.73 -0.10
CA HIS A 85 5.05 -1.78 0.43
C HIS A 85 5.12 -2.99 -0.50
N ALA A 86 3.98 -3.54 -0.90
CA ALA A 86 3.91 -4.74 -1.72
C ALA A 86 4.55 -4.54 -3.11
N VAL A 87 4.28 -3.40 -3.74
CA VAL A 87 4.83 -3.09 -5.07
C VAL A 87 6.33 -2.81 -5.01
N VAL A 88 6.80 -2.13 -3.97
CA VAL A 88 8.23 -1.91 -3.76
C VAL A 88 8.98 -3.22 -3.57
N ASP A 89 8.48 -4.12 -2.74
CA ASP A 89 9.10 -5.43 -2.51
C ASP A 89 9.19 -6.23 -3.81
N SER A 90 8.11 -6.29 -4.57
CA SER A 90 8.08 -6.98 -5.86
C SER A 90 8.99 -6.32 -6.89
N GLY A 91 8.98 -5.00 -6.96
CA GLY A 91 9.83 -4.23 -7.87
C GLY A 91 11.31 -4.38 -7.54
N GLN A 92 11.67 -4.44 -6.27
CA GLN A 92 13.03 -4.64 -5.85
C GLN A 92 13.56 -6.03 -6.22
N GLU A 93 12.72 -7.06 -6.17
CA GLU A 93 13.08 -8.40 -6.67
C GLU A 93 13.35 -8.39 -8.18
N ILE A 94 12.53 -7.69 -8.94
CA ILE A 94 12.68 -7.58 -10.41
C ILE A 94 13.93 -6.80 -10.78
N LEU A 95 14.18 -5.67 -10.13
CA LEU A 95 15.25 -4.74 -10.48
C LEU A 95 16.60 -5.09 -9.83
N GLY A 96 16.63 -6.07 -8.93
CA GLY A 96 17.84 -6.57 -8.29
C GLY A 96 18.55 -5.52 -7.45
N SER A 97 19.75 -5.13 -7.85
CA SER A 97 20.58 -4.16 -7.12
C SER A 97 20.21 -2.70 -7.34
N THR A 98 19.29 -2.39 -8.27
CA THR A 98 18.85 -1.03 -8.52
C THR A 98 17.83 -0.61 -7.45
N PRO A 99 18.08 0.48 -6.68
CA PRO A 99 17.14 0.94 -5.67
C PRO A 99 15.79 1.31 -6.27
N PHE A 100 14.70 0.83 -5.67
CA PHE A 100 13.35 1.05 -6.15
C PHE A 100 12.38 1.37 -5.00
N PRO A 101 11.83 2.59 -4.94
CA PRO A 101 12.26 3.79 -5.67
C PRO A 101 13.59 4.34 -5.11
N PRO A 102 14.41 4.99 -5.95
CA PRO A 102 15.70 5.47 -5.49
C PRO A 102 15.56 6.61 -4.48
N CYS A 103 16.33 6.54 -3.41
CA CYS A 103 16.41 7.61 -2.42
C CYS A 103 17.37 8.70 -2.93
N PRO A 104 16.94 9.99 -2.98
CA PRO A 104 17.81 11.07 -3.42
C PRO A 104 19.10 11.17 -2.59
N GLY A 105 20.24 11.15 -3.28
CA GLY A 105 21.57 11.27 -2.66
C GLY A 105 22.07 10.00 -1.95
N HIS A 106 21.34 8.89 -2.01
CA HIS A 106 21.72 7.64 -1.38
C HIS A 106 21.66 6.46 -2.36
N SER A 107 22.34 5.36 -2.02
CA SER A 107 22.34 4.14 -2.81
C SER A 107 21.29 3.11 -2.39
N HIS A 108 20.47 3.41 -1.38
CA HIS A 108 19.37 2.57 -0.91
C HIS A 108 18.01 3.04 -1.46
N PRO A 109 16.98 2.20 -1.46
CA PRO A 109 15.64 2.63 -1.84
C PRO A 109 14.99 3.50 -0.76
N MET A 110 14.01 4.32 -1.16
CA MET A 110 13.07 4.93 -0.22
C MET A 110 12.15 3.86 0.37
N THR A 111 11.59 4.19 1.53
CA THR A 111 10.49 3.44 2.14
C THR A 111 9.24 4.31 2.21
N VAL A 112 8.11 3.69 2.52
CA VAL A 112 6.86 4.39 2.76
C VAL A 112 6.59 4.47 4.26
N ALA A 113 6.08 5.60 4.71
CA ALA A 113 5.66 5.80 6.09
C ALA A 113 4.27 6.45 6.12
N ALA A 114 3.57 6.22 7.21
CA ALA A 114 2.27 6.83 7.48
C ALA A 114 2.29 7.55 8.82
N SER A 115 1.85 8.79 8.84
CA SER A 115 1.76 9.61 10.05
C SER A 115 0.73 10.72 9.88
N GLY A 116 -0.15 10.89 10.86
CA GLY A 116 -1.12 11.98 10.90
C GLY A 116 -2.06 12.04 9.70
N GLY A 117 -2.52 10.91 9.20
CA GLY A 117 -3.38 10.83 8.01
C GLY A 117 -2.65 11.04 6.69
N ARG A 118 -1.33 11.08 6.70
CA ARG A 118 -0.48 11.20 5.52
C ARG A 118 0.26 9.90 5.26
N VAL A 119 0.39 9.52 4.00
CA VAL A 119 1.27 8.45 3.52
C VAL A 119 2.28 9.07 2.58
N PHE A 120 3.54 8.82 2.80
CA PHE A 120 4.62 9.49 2.07
C PHE A 120 5.85 8.60 1.89
N TRP A 121 6.61 8.88 0.85
CA TRP A 121 7.94 8.32 0.63
C TRP A 121 8.95 9.05 1.49
N CYS A 122 9.82 8.32 2.14
CA CYS A 122 10.87 8.86 2.99
C CYS A 122 12.16 8.07 2.89
N CYS A 123 13.25 8.69 3.31
CA CYS A 123 14.51 7.99 3.54
C CYS A 123 14.38 7.12 4.79
N PRO A 124 14.79 5.83 4.76
CA PRO A 124 14.79 4.98 5.96
C PRO A 124 15.59 5.56 7.14
N SER A 125 16.58 6.40 6.87
CA SER A 125 17.39 7.08 7.89
C SER A 125 16.72 8.34 8.46
N ALA A 126 15.68 8.86 7.80
CA ALA A 126 14.91 10.03 8.22
C ALA A 126 13.41 9.78 7.99
N PRO A 127 12.80 8.82 8.72
CA PRO A 127 11.44 8.35 8.44
C PRO A 127 10.35 9.38 8.71
N ASP A 128 10.65 10.43 9.45
CA ASP A 128 9.71 11.52 9.78
C ASP A 128 9.70 12.63 8.73
N THR A 129 10.61 12.60 7.77
CA THR A 129 10.73 13.61 6.73
C THR A 129 10.19 13.10 5.40
N ALA A 130 9.06 13.66 4.97
CA ALA A 130 8.46 13.33 3.69
C ALA A 130 9.32 13.85 2.52
N ILE A 131 9.67 12.95 1.59
CA ILE A 131 10.30 13.30 0.32
C ILE A 131 9.23 13.56 -0.74
N ALA A 132 8.22 12.71 -0.79
CA ALA A 132 7.08 12.85 -1.68
C ALA A 132 5.81 12.30 -1.03
N ILE A 133 4.70 13.03 -1.14
CA ILE A 133 3.43 12.66 -0.53
C ILE A 133 2.64 11.78 -1.50
N LEU A 134 2.17 10.64 -1.00
CA LEU A 134 1.25 9.75 -1.71
C LEU A 134 -0.21 10.11 -1.43
N VAL A 135 -0.56 10.26 -0.18
CA VAL A 135 -1.92 10.60 0.27
C VAL A 135 -1.84 11.58 1.42
N GLU A 136 -2.72 12.56 1.40
CA GLU A 136 -2.99 13.44 2.52
C GLU A 136 -4.50 13.49 2.74
N THR A 137 -4.96 13.05 3.92
CA THR A 137 -6.38 13.12 4.27
C THR A 137 -6.69 14.45 4.94
N ALA A 138 -7.86 15.01 4.65
CA ALA A 138 -8.28 16.33 5.13
C ALA A 138 -8.35 16.46 6.67
N ASP A 139 -8.34 15.34 7.40
CA ASP A 139 -8.37 15.31 8.87
C ASP A 139 -6.99 15.45 9.52
N ALA A 140 -5.92 15.55 8.74
CA ALA A 140 -4.55 15.64 9.27
C ALA A 140 -4.25 16.97 10.01
N GLY A 141 -5.19 17.92 10.04
CA GLY A 141 -4.99 19.27 10.55
C GLY A 141 -5.65 19.60 11.88
N GLN A 142 -6.43 18.73 12.49
CA GLN A 142 -7.00 19.03 13.82
C GLN A 142 -6.26 18.30 14.94
N PRO A 143 -5.49 19.04 15.75
CA PRO A 143 -5.08 18.49 17.03
C PRO A 143 -6.37 18.18 17.81
N ARG A 144 -6.53 16.93 18.20
CA ARG A 144 -7.58 16.58 19.17
C ARG A 144 -7.33 17.40 20.40
N SER A 145 -8.11 18.44 20.58
CA SER A 145 -8.18 19.15 21.85
C SER A 145 -8.69 18.15 22.89
N SER A 146 -7.79 17.51 23.59
CA SER A 146 -8.13 16.80 24.82
C SER A 146 -8.52 17.85 25.83
N LYS A 147 -9.77 18.27 25.79
CA LYS A 147 -10.37 18.98 26.90
C LYS A 147 -10.55 17.98 28.03
N TRP A 148 -9.55 17.86 28.87
CA TRP A 148 -9.73 17.26 30.17
C TRP A 148 -10.74 18.13 30.95
N PRO A 149 -11.81 17.55 31.49
CA PRO A 149 -12.63 18.29 32.43
C PRO A 149 -11.76 18.63 33.64
N SER A 150 -11.60 19.93 33.89
CA SER A 150 -11.02 20.37 35.11
C SER A 150 -12.02 20.03 36.21
N ASP A 151 -11.75 18.99 36.97
CA ASP A 151 -12.42 18.75 38.25
C ASP A 151 -11.90 19.79 39.25
N THR A 152 -12.77 20.66 39.61
CA THR A 152 -12.63 21.46 40.83
C THR A 152 -13.43 20.82 41.94
#